data_5c84f4b83245075c05a504f70a5609ad
#
_entry.id   5c84f4b83245075c05a504f70a5609ad
#
_cell.length_a   1.000
_cell.length_b   1.000
_cell.length_c   1.000
_cell.angle_alpha   90.00
_cell.angle_beta   90.00
_cell.angle_gamma   90.00
#
_symmetry.space_group_name_H-M   'P 1'
#
loop_
_entity.id
_entity.type
_entity.pdbx_description
1 polymer ?
#
loop_
_entity_poly.entity_id
_entity_poly.type
_entity_poly.pdbx_seq_one_letter_code
_entity_poly.pdbx_strand_id
1 'polypeptide(L)'
;NNDYRFVNTIEVEPFGQDSYPWAALGDTVRYKPVLHFASGNGDELDLAYEWTFAGKTIGDELNLEWIVDTVATGQVILRVTDRANGLVYSNQKSLRIDSPYKSKGWMILSEKNGQSSLGFVREMITAYEMDDLGIYCVFDNQTFPDVYEETNGEVLGSGPVRITEHFSRTAPGSLLILQQGAPGCIDIDGNTLLRDIYLSETFMDGVFPEQFEPVNATWMHWLDVIENKDGRLYTRLKYSDALFNSGYFITEPVLVGEEEVRGHLLDCDWQAVGYTVVHDRGTAANPRNRLAAVFDFRDFWGVNYAGYAAVFPEADKGWPDGFVPLNDLGDHELIYFRGWGDWSGGYYYMILKTPGGKYLQQTFTLKRSTAELYYEEGSLAVQELPSGFVYEDCLPYVLSTDKYLLLMKGNDMYYYNYASPGDGVSFYWHFDAPVKHMTASVQGHPQLGCALANGQFVILNVKLMKN
;
A
#
# COMPACT_ATOMS: atom_id res chain seq x y z
N ASN A 1 -62.49 29.95 30.63
CA ASN A 1 -61.96 28.59 30.66
C ASN A 1 -60.74 28.56 29.78
N ASN A 2 -59.56 28.54 30.39
CA ASN A 2 -58.33 28.19 29.67
C ASN A 2 -58.32 26.66 29.60
N ASP A 3 -58.61 26.09 28.47
CA ASP A 3 -58.46 24.66 28.21
C ASP A 3 -56.94 24.38 28.03
N TYR A 4 -56.24 24.15 29.14
CA TYR A 4 -54.86 23.70 29.12
C TYR A 4 -54.86 22.24 28.68
N ARG A 5 -54.50 21.97 27.41
CA ARG A 5 -54.25 20.61 26.95
C ARG A 5 -52.83 20.24 27.34
N PHE A 6 -52.67 19.14 28.08
CA PHE A 6 -51.35 18.55 28.35
C PHE A 6 -50.74 18.10 27.01
N VAL A 7 -49.53 18.55 26.76
CA VAL A 7 -48.71 18.07 25.62
C VAL A 7 -47.73 17.05 26.14
N ASN A 8 -47.86 15.83 25.64
CA ASN A 8 -46.89 14.79 25.94
C ASN A 8 -45.59 15.05 25.14
N THR A 9 -44.62 15.71 25.76
CA THR A 9 -43.37 16.04 25.08
C THR A 9 -42.51 14.81 24.90
N ILE A 10 -41.76 14.76 23.79
CA ILE A 10 -40.92 13.65 23.41
C ILE A 10 -39.44 14.12 23.44
N GLU A 11 -38.59 13.37 24.10
CA GLU A 11 -37.15 13.50 24.02
C GLU A 11 -36.60 12.36 23.15
N VAL A 12 -35.86 12.72 22.12
CA VAL A 12 -35.14 11.76 21.26
C VAL A 12 -33.74 11.64 21.79
N GLU A 13 -33.39 10.47 22.33
CA GLU A 13 -32.00 10.23 22.80
C GLU A 13 -31.00 10.32 21.66
N PRO A 14 -29.75 10.71 21.97
CA PRO A 14 -28.66 10.59 21.02
C PRO A 14 -28.50 9.13 20.57
N PHE A 15 -28.50 8.92 19.26
CA PHE A 15 -28.41 7.59 18.65
C PHE A 15 -27.05 7.34 18.01
N GLY A 16 -26.71 6.05 17.84
CA GLY A 16 -25.50 5.62 17.14
C GLY A 16 -24.20 6.05 17.82
N GLN A 17 -24.18 6.17 19.14
CA GLN A 17 -22.97 6.52 19.90
C GLN A 17 -21.90 5.43 19.82
N ASP A 18 -22.31 4.17 19.70
CA ASP A 18 -21.43 3.01 19.56
C ASP A 18 -21.02 2.72 18.12
N SER A 19 -21.50 3.52 17.17
CA SER A 19 -21.16 3.38 15.76
C SER A 19 -20.13 4.40 15.30
N TYR A 20 -19.24 3.98 14.41
CA TYR A 20 -18.26 4.87 13.82
C TYR A 20 -18.94 6.06 13.10
N PRO A 21 -18.34 7.25 13.13
CA PRO A 21 -18.88 8.44 12.47
C PRO A 21 -18.62 8.43 10.95
N TRP A 22 -18.30 7.28 10.38
CA TRP A 22 -18.06 7.10 8.95
C TRP A 22 -18.60 5.76 8.44
N ALA A 23 -18.97 5.72 7.18
CA ALA A 23 -19.37 4.54 6.43
C ALA A 23 -18.81 4.62 5.00
N ALA A 24 -18.77 3.50 4.30
CA ALA A 24 -18.45 3.49 2.88
C ALA A 24 -19.73 3.36 2.04
N LEU A 25 -19.68 3.84 0.81
CA LEU A 25 -20.74 3.65 -0.17
C LEU A 25 -21.08 2.14 -0.27
N GLY A 26 -22.38 1.81 -0.18
CA GLY A 26 -22.86 0.43 -0.17
C GLY A 26 -22.96 -0.22 1.21
N ASP A 27 -22.40 0.37 2.25
CA ASP A 27 -22.58 -0.11 3.63
C ASP A 27 -24.02 0.07 4.10
N THR A 28 -24.45 -0.75 5.05
CA THR A 28 -25.75 -0.58 5.69
C THR A 28 -25.58 0.13 7.04
N VAL A 29 -26.14 1.33 7.14
CA VAL A 29 -26.19 2.10 8.39
C VAL A 29 -27.44 1.76 9.14
N ARG A 30 -27.32 1.41 10.44
CA ARG A 30 -28.42 1.06 11.32
C ARG A 30 -28.40 1.92 12.56
N TYR A 31 -29.53 2.59 12.84
CA TYR A 31 -29.74 3.33 14.08
C TYR A 31 -31.05 2.91 14.74
N LYS A 32 -31.02 2.73 16.07
CA LYS A 32 -32.17 2.37 16.90
C LYS A 32 -32.30 3.43 18.00
N PRO A 33 -32.96 4.58 17.71
CA PRO A 33 -33.12 5.64 18.69
C PRO A 33 -34.13 5.22 19.77
N VAL A 34 -33.97 5.78 20.95
CA VAL A 34 -34.86 5.63 22.09
C VAL A 34 -35.64 6.94 22.24
N LEU A 35 -36.96 6.82 22.46
CA LEU A 35 -37.85 7.95 22.71
C LEU A 35 -38.30 7.94 24.16
N HIS A 36 -38.19 9.06 24.84
CA HIS A 36 -38.73 9.26 26.18
C HIS A 36 -39.93 10.18 26.11
N PHE A 37 -41.00 9.81 26.78
CA PHE A 37 -42.25 10.54 26.80
C PHE A 37 -42.44 11.15 28.19
N ALA A 38 -42.94 12.38 28.24
CA ALA A 38 -43.25 13.04 29.50
C ALA A 38 -44.34 12.28 30.29
N SER A 39 -45.20 11.51 29.63
CA SER A 39 -46.21 10.66 30.23
C SER A 39 -46.45 9.40 29.41
N GLY A 40 -46.53 8.25 30.09
CA GLY A 40 -46.80 6.96 29.46
C GLY A 40 -45.63 6.46 28.58
N ASN A 41 -45.97 5.57 27.65
CA ASN A 41 -45.02 4.92 26.74
C ASN A 41 -45.17 5.39 25.27
N GLY A 42 -46.05 6.36 25.03
CA GLY A 42 -46.25 6.91 23.67
C GLY A 42 -47.22 6.12 22.77
N ASP A 43 -47.79 4.98 23.23
CA ASP A 43 -48.66 4.13 22.42
C ASP A 43 -49.94 4.84 21.94
N GLU A 44 -50.33 5.90 22.63
CA GLU A 44 -51.55 6.70 22.30
C GLU A 44 -51.25 7.85 21.30
N LEU A 45 -49.96 8.04 20.93
CA LEU A 45 -49.53 9.12 20.04
C LEU A 45 -49.49 8.63 18.59
N ASP A 46 -50.00 9.48 17.68
CA ASP A 46 -49.85 9.26 16.24
C ASP A 46 -48.57 9.94 15.77
N LEU A 47 -47.46 9.17 15.73
CA LEU A 47 -46.13 9.66 15.39
C LEU A 47 -45.75 9.35 13.97
N ALA A 48 -45.12 10.32 13.32
CA ALA A 48 -44.46 10.15 12.04
C ALA A 48 -42.92 10.32 12.23
N TYR A 49 -42.17 9.56 11.49
CA TYR A 49 -40.72 9.58 11.52
C TYR A 49 -40.17 10.02 10.17
N GLU A 50 -39.13 10.80 10.17
CA GLU A 50 -38.38 11.17 8.99
C GLU A 50 -36.92 11.20 9.29
N TRP A 51 -36.19 10.38 8.56
CA TRP A 51 -34.70 10.40 8.57
C TRP A 51 -34.19 11.14 7.35
N THR A 52 -33.26 12.07 7.55
CA THR A 52 -32.67 12.80 6.45
C THR A 52 -31.14 12.78 6.56
N PHE A 53 -30.45 12.74 5.40
CA PHE A 53 -29.02 12.91 5.26
C PHE A 53 -28.71 13.74 4.01
N ALA A 54 -27.84 14.75 4.14
CA ALA A 54 -27.48 15.66 3.03
C ALA A 54 -28.70 16.18 2.24
N GLY A 55 -29.82 16.47 2.92
CA GLY A 55 -31.05 17.01 2.34
C GLY A 55 -31.95 15.99 1.65
N LYS A 56 -31.60 14.70 1.69
CA LYS A 56 -32.44 13.60 1.17
C LYS A 56 -33.11 12.84 2.31
N THR A 57 -34.32 12.39 2.11
CA THR A 57 -34.99 11.42 3.01
C THR A 57 -34.37 10.04 2.78
N ILE A 58 -34.00 9.38 3.87
CA ILE A 58 -33.32 8.07 3.87
C ILE A 58 -34.10 7.00 4.66
N GLY A 59 -35.23 7.37 5.30
CA GLY A 59 -36.09 6.46 6.02
C GLY A 59 -37.29 7.20 6.65
N ASP A 60 -38.35 6.44 6.97
CA ASP A 60 -39.60 6.93 7.51
C ASP A 60 -40.13 6.09 8.70
N GLU A 61 -39.32 5.16 9.20
CA GLU A 61 -39.64 4.38 10.38
C GLU A 61 -38.73 4.81 11.57
N LEU A 62 -39.16 4.45 12.80
CA LEU A 62 -38.35 4.78 14.00
C LEU A 62 -36.92 4.23 13.89
N ASN A 63 -36.78 2.97 13.52
CA ASN A 63 -35.50 2.34 13.33
C ASN A 63 -35.02 2.56 11.90
N LEU A 64 -33.83 3.12 11.75
CA LEU A 64 -33.21 3.28 10.44
C LEU A 64 -32.43 2.02 10.06
N GLU A 65 -32.68 1.53 8.85
CA GLU A 65 -31.82 0.63 8.10
C GLU A 65 -31.64 1.18 6.69
N TRP A 66 -30.48 1.74 6.42
CA TRP A 66 -30.23 2.47 5.18
C TRP A 66 -28.96 1.93 4.50
N ILE A 67 -29.10 1.50 3.24
CA ILE A 67 -27.96 1.22 2.37
C ILE A 67 -27.47 2.54 1.80
N VAL A 68 -26.23 2.88 2.10
CA VAL A 68 -25.63 4.15 1.73
C VAL A 68 -25.44 4.24 0.22
N ASP A 69 -26.03 5.25 -0.40
CA ASP A 69 -26.08 5.42 -1.86
C ASP A 69 -25.37 6.69 -2.37
N THR A 70 -24.79 7.48 -1.47
CA THR A 70 -24.22 8.78 -1.83
C THR A 70 -22.99 9.09 -0.98
N VAL A 71 -21.88 9.42 -1.62
CA VAL A 71 -20.67 9.95 -0.94
C VAL A 71 -20.93 11.39 -0.50
N ALA A 72 -20.91 11.64 0.81
CA ALA A 72 -21.15 12.95 1.39
C ALA A 72 -20.70 13.01 2.86
N THR A 73 -20.52 14.21 3.38
CA THR A 73 -20.37 14.46 4.81
C THR A 73 -21.52 15.33 5.28
N GLY A 74 -22.21 14.94 6.35
CA GLY A 74 -23.36 15.66 6.83
C GLY A 74 -23.89 15.15 8.16
N GLN A 75 -25.10 15.60 8.49
CA GLN A 75 -25.85 15.13 9.65
C GLN A 75 -26.90 14.13 9.21
N VAL A 76 -26.96 13.00 9.88
CA VAL A 76 -28.14 12.14 9.89
C VAL A 76 -29.08 12.72 10.91
N ILE A 77 -30.28 13.11 10.51
CA ILE A 77 -31.25 13.77 11.36
C ILE A 77 -32.48 12.89 11.43
N LEU A 78 -32.91 12.53 12.66
CA LEU A 78 -34.23 11.99 12.92
C LEU A 78 -35.17 13.11 13.33
N ARG A 79 -36.32 13.21 12.68
CA ARG A 79 -37.46 14.04 13.09
C ARG A 79 -38.61 13.13 13.47
N VAL A 80 -39.19 13.39 14.65
CA VAL A 80 -40.34 12.71 15.17
C VAL A 80 -41.47 13.76 15.25
N THR A 81 -42.51 13.58 14.47
CA THR A 81 -43.64 14.52 14.42
C THR A 81 -44.89 13.91 15.11
N ASP A 82 -45.39 14.57 16.10
CA ASP A 82 -46.72 14.26 16.64
C ASP A 82 -47.77 14.86 15.72
N ARG A 83 -48.48 13.99 14.98
CA ARG A 83 -49.47 14.42 14.00
C ARG A 83 -50.68 15.10 14.59
N ALA A 84 -50.96 14.84 15.89
CA ALA A 84 -52.14 15.43 16.56
C ALA A 84 -51.96 16.94 16.81
N ASN A 85 -50.74 17.41 17.04
CA ASN A 85 -50.46 18.81 17.36
C ASN A 85 -49.41 19.45 16.47
N GLY A 86 -48.75 18.68 15.58
CA GLY A 86 -47.77 19.18 14.63
C GLY A 86 -46.40 19.50 15.26
N LEU A 87 -46.15 19.13 16.52
CA LEU A 87 -44.84 19.34 17.16
C LEU A 87 -43.82 18.37 16.61
N VAL A 88 -42.60 18.89 16.39
CA VAL A 88 -41.47 18.13 15.84
C VAL A 88 -40.37 18.08 16.88
N TYR A 89 -39.93 16.90 17.15
CA TYR A 89 -38.78 16.59 18.03
C TYR A 89 -37.65 16.00 17.18
N SER A 90 -36.41 16.31 17.48
CA SER A 90 -35.31 15.82 16.64
C SER A 90 -34.04 15.60 17.40
N ASN A 91 -33.23 14.69 16.88
CA ASN A 91 -31.81 14.55 17.23
C ASN A 91 -30.99 14.23 15.98
N GLN A 92 -29.70 14.42 16.04
CA GLN A 92 -28.82 14.29 14.88
C GLN A 92 -27.45 13.71 15.25
N LYS A 93 -26.81 13.08 14.26
CA LYS A 93 -25.45 12.55 14.36
C LYS A 93 -24.66 12.88 13.10
N SER A 94 -23.43 13.32 13.27
CA SER A 94 -22.50 13.48 12.15
C SER A 94 -22.14 12.13 11.53
N LEU A 95 -22.19 12.06 10.21
CA LEU A 95 -21.78 10.90 9.44
C LEU A 95 -21.02 11.38 8.21
N ARG A 96 -19.89 10.70 7.93
CA ARG A 96 -19.11 10.86 6.72
C ARG A 96 -19.22 9.58 5.90
N ILE A 97 -19.55 9.72 4.64
CA ILE A 97 -19.63 8.63 3.68
C ILE A 97 -18.54 8.82 2.64
N ASP A 98 -17.66 7.87 2.56
CA ASP A 98 -16.55 7.83 1.61
C ASP A 98 -16.73 6.71 0.57
N SER A 99 -15.89 6.74 -0.48
CA SER A 99 -15.74 5.61 -1.40
C SER A 99 -15.32 4.35 -0.63
N PRO A 100 -15.77 3.14 -1.01
CA PRO A 100 -15.33 1.89 -0.39
C PRO A 100 -13.82 1.67 -0.55
N TYR A 101 -13.20 2.27 -1.57
CA TYR A 101 -11.78 2.12 -1.89
C TYR A 101 -10.86 2.96 -0.99
N LYS A 102 -11.40 3.90 -0.22
CA LYS A 102 -10.65 4.71 0.74
C LYS A 102 -10.29 3.95 2.01
N SER A 103 -10.82 2.77 2.22
CA SER A 103 -10.52 1.92 3.36
C SER A 103 -9.25 1.09 3.11
N LYS A 104 -8.72 0.50 4.19
CA LYS A 104 -7.63 -0.48 4.07
C LYS A 104 -8.06 -1.67 3.24
N GLY A 105 -7.13 -2.21 2.48
CA GLY A 105 -7.40 -3.36 1.66
C GLY A 105 -6.22 -3.75 0.78
N TRP A 106 -6.51 -4.60 -0.18
CA TRP A 106 -5.55 -5.16 -1.10
C TRP A 106 -5.95 -4.81 -2.52
N MET A 107 -5.07 -4.13 -3.24
CA MET A 107 -5.20 -3.93 -4.67
C MET A 107 -4.50 -5.05 -5.41
N ILE A 108 -5.18 -5.64 -6.38
CA ILE A 108 -4.72 -6.82 -7.10
C ILE A 108 -4.77 -6.53 -8.60
N LEU A 109 -3.59 -6.48 -9.23
CA LEU A 109 -3.47 -6.41 -10.67
C LEU A 109 -3.32 -7.83 -11.22
N SER A 110 -4.18 -8.19 -12.14
CA SER A 110 -4.23 -9.53 -12.74
C SER A 110 -4.43 -9.47 -14.24
N GLU A 111 -4.26 -10.61 -14.90
CA GLU A 111 -4.63 -10.81 -16.30
C GLU A 111 -5.89 -11.68 -16.38
N LYS A 112 -6.89 -11.20 -17.10
CA LYS A 112 -8.14 -11.87 -17.33
C LYS A 112 -8.45 -11.85 -18.85
N ASN A 113 -8.44 -13.00 -19.48
CA ASN A 113 -8.68 -13.10 -20.92
C ASN A 113 -7.74 -12.23 -21.79
N GLY A 114 -6.48 -12.12 -21.41
CA GLY A 114 -5.48 -11.32 -22.12
C GLY A 114 -5.53 -9.82 -21.83
N GLN A 115 -6.43 -9.38 -20.96
CA GLN A 115 -6.54 -7.98 -20.51
C GLN A 115 -6.09 -7.83 -19.06
N SER A 116 -5.53 -6.67 -18.74
CA SER A 116 -5.29 -6.28 -17.36
C SER A 116 -6.61 -6.03 -16.63
N SER A 117 -6.71 -6.50 -15.40
CA SER A 117 -7.87 -6.28 -14.53
C SER A 117 -7.39 -5.85 -13.15
N LEU A 118 -8.07 -4.89 -12.56
CA LEU A 118 -7.80 -4.39 -11.22
C LEU A 118 -8.93 -4.81 -10.28
N GLY A 119 -8.58 -5.60 -9.26
CA GLY A 119 -9.47 -5.98 -8.18
C GLY A 119 -9.11 -5.27 -6.87
N PHE A 120 -10.08 -5.13 -5.98
CA PHE A 120 -9.89 -4.63 -4.64
C PHE A 120 -10.54 -5.55 -3.62
N VAL A 121 -9.80 -5.90 -2.56
CA VAL A 121 -10.32 -6.60 -1.40
C VAL A 121 -10.28 -5.64 -0.21
N ARG A 122 -11.45 -5.17 0.21
CA ARG A 122 -11.60 -4.31 1.38
C ARG A 122 -11.44 -5.12 2.65
N GLU A 123 -10.53 -4.71 3.50
CA GLU A 123 -10.34 -5.31 4.82
C GLU A 123 -11.44 -4.83 5.77
N MET A 124 -12.19 -5.76 6.34
CA MET A 124 -13.20 -5.48 7.34
C MET A 124 -12.94 -6.32 8.59
N ILE A 125 -12.55 -5.67 9.69
CA ILE A 125 -12.39 -6.34 10.97
C ILE A 125 -13.78 -6.43 11.62
N THR A 126 -14.25 -7.65 11.89
CA THR A 126 -15.56 -7.92 12.49
C THR A 126 -15.47 -8.25 13.95
N ALA A 127 -14.33 -8.78 14.40
CA ALA A 127 -14.10 -9.10 15.80
C ALA A 127 -12.60 -9.11 16.14
N TYR A 128 -12.33 -9.09 17.44
CA TYR A 128 -11.01 -9.38 17.99
C TYR A 128 -11.16 -10.63 18.86
N GLU A 129 -10.35 -11.64 18.59
CA GLU A 129 -10.31 -12.87 19.35
C GLU A 129 -8.95 -13.04 20.02
N MET A 130 -8.87 -13.90 21.02
CA MET A 130 -7.64 -14.19 21.75
C MET A 130 -7.40 -15.70 21.81
N ASP A 131 -6.18 -16.09 21.55
CA ASP A 131 -5.68 -17.46 21.74
C ASP A 131 -4.39 -17.46 22.54
N ASP A 132 -3.73 -18.61 22.64
CA ASP A 132 -2.47 -18.78 23.37
C ASP A 132 -1.32 -17.93 22.80
N LEU A 133 -1.44 -17.44 21.57
CA LEU A 133 -0.47 -16.59 20.86
C LEU A 133 -0.79 -15.10 21.00
N GLY A 134 -1.92 -14.73 21.58
CA GLY A 134 -2.35 -13.36 21.83
C GLY A 134 -3.62 -12.95 21.08
N ILE A 135 -3.88 -11.65 21.01
CA ILE A 135 -5.06 -11.09 20.34
C ILE A 135 -4.86 -11.09 18.82
N TYR A 136 -5.85 -11.53 18.08
CA TYR A 136 -5.88 -11.47 16.61
C TYR A 136 -7.21 -10.89 16.09
N CYS A 137 -7.17 -10.36 14.86
CA CYS A 137 -8.35 -9.85 14.19
C CYS A 137 -9.06 -10.96 13.42
N VAL A 138 -10.38 -10.94 13.49
CA VAL A 138 -11.26 -11.70 12.60
C VAL A 138 -11.71 -10.77 11.47
N PHE A 139 -11.55 -11.21 10.24
CA PHE A 139 -11.86 -10.41 9.05
C PHE A 139 -13.06 -10.99 8.31
N ASP A 140 -13.93 -10.11 7.83
CA ASP A 140 -14.94 -10.38 6.81
C ASP A 140 -14.64 -9.46 5.62
N ASN A 141 -13.87 -9.97 4.68
CA ASN A 141 -13.35 -9.16 3.58
C ASN A 141 -14.37 -9.03 2.46
N GLN A 142 -14.56 -7.80 1.98
CA GLN A 142 -15.43 -7.51 0.85
C GLN A 142 -14.60 -7.41 -0.43
N THR A 143 -14.99 -8.16 -1.47
CA THR A 143 -14.29 -8.21 -2.75
C THR A 143 -15.01 -7.39 -3.81
N PHE A 144 -14.24 -6.58 -4.53
CA PHE A 144 -14.67 -5.78 -5.67
C PHE A 144 -13.84 -6.18 -6.88
N PRO A 145 -14.39 -6.91 -7.85
CA PRO A 145 -13.70 -7.23 -9.09
C PRO A 145 -13.78 -6.06 -10.07
N ASP A 146 -12.84 -6.02 -11.02
CA ASP A 146 -12.86 -5.11 -12.19
C ASP A 146 -13.12 -3.61 -11.84
N VAL A 147 -12.59 -3.16 -10.69
CA VAL A 147 -12.90 -1.84 -10.10
C VAL A 147 -12.51 -0.66 -10.99
N TYR A 148 -11.50 -0.80 -11.85
CA TYR A 148 -11.13 0.26 -12.78
C TYR A 148 -12.21 0.45 -13.87
N GLU A 149 -12.67 -0.65 -14.47
CA GLU A 149 -13.70 -0.60 -15.50
C GLU A 149 -15.04 -0.09 -14.95
N GLU A 150 -15.43 -0.55 -13.77
CA GLU A 150 -16.64 -0.11 -13.09
C GLU A 150 -16.61 1.40 -12.77
N THR A 151 -15.42 1.91 -12.37
CA THR A 151 -15.28 3.31 -11.96
C THR A 151 -15.13 4.25 -13.14
N ASN A 152 -14.39 3.87 -14.19
CA ASN A 152 -14.00 4.75 -15.29
C ASN A 152 -14.83 4.53 -16.57
N GLY A 153 -15.61 3.44 -16.67
CA GLY A 153 -16.37 3.08 -17.87
C GLY A 153 -15.48 2.69 -19.05
N GLU A 154 -14.22 2.36 -18.81
CA GLU A 154 -13.25 1.93 -19.80
C GLU A 154 -12.42 0.76 -19.27
N VAL A 155 -11.94 -0.11 -20.15
CA VAL A 155 -11.10 -1.24 -19.77
C VAL A 155 -9.63 -0.82 -19.63
N LEU A 156 -8.89 -1.52 -18.76
CA LEU A 156 -7.44 -1.45 -18.74
C LEU A 156 -6.87 -2.04 -20.05
N GLY A 157 -5.59 -1.79 -20.32
CA GLY A 157 -4.86 -2.38 -21.43
C GLY A 157 -4.61 -3.88 -21.26
N SER A 158 -3.47 -4.33 -21.72
CA SER A 158 -3.04 -5.73 -21.65
C SER A 158 -1.61 -5.86 -21.16
N GLY A 159 -1.18 -7.08 -20.82
CA GLY A 159 0.16 -7.35 -20.34
C GLY A 159 0.45 -6.60 -19.03
N PRO A 160 -0.29 -6.92 -17.93
CA PRO A 160 -0.05 -6.29 -16.65
C PRO A 160 1.36 -6.62 -16.15
N VAL A 161 2.05 -5.62 -15.64
CA VAL A 161 3.44 -5.74 -15.17
C VAL A 161 3.49 -5.57 -13.66
N ARG A 162 3.02 -4.44 -13.16
CA ARG A 162 3.10 -4.09 -11.74
C ARG A 162 2.08 -3.02 -11.38
N ILE A 163 1.68 -3.02 -10.12
CA ILE A 163 0.99 -1.91 -9.48
C ILE A 163 1.87 -1.36 -8.37
N THR A 164 1.96 -0.04 -8.28
CA THR A 164 2.76 0.65 -7.27
C THR A 164 1.94 1.75 -6.63
N GLU A 165 1.85 1.73 -5.30
CA GLU A 165 1.24 2.80 -4.53
C GLU A 165 2.21 3.98 -4.42
N HIS A 166 1.71 5.19 -4.59
CA HIS A 166 2.47 6.41 -4.34
C HIS A 166 1.60 7.50 -3.72
N PHE A 167 2.24 8.49 -3.14
CA PHE A 167 1.56 9.68 -2.65
C PHE A 167 2.37 10.93 -3.02
N SER A 168 1.68 11.96 -3.40
CA SER A 168 2.27 13.28 -3.58
C SER A 168 2.25 14.05 -2.27
N ARG A 169 2.95 15.18 -2.22
CA ARG A 169 2.96 16.06 -1.06
C ARG A 169 1.57 16.61 -0.70
N THR A 170 0.72 16.79 -1.67
CA THR A 170 -0.56 17.48 -1.54
C THR A 170 -1.77 16.57 -1.71
N ALA A 171 -1.60 15.39 -2.30
CA ALA A 171 -2.67 14.41 -2.49
C ALA A 171 -2.29 13.08 -1.85
N PRO A 172 -3.12 12.55 -0.96
CA PRO A 172 -2.90 11.25 -0.35
C PRO A 172 -3.23 10.12 -1.33
N GLY A 173 -2.31 9.19 -1.50
CA GLY A 173 -2.53 7.91 -2.14
C GLY A 173 -2.96 7.96 -3.60
N SER A 174 -2.07 7.54 -4.47
CA SER A 174 -2.33 7.26 -5.88
C SER A 174 -1.75 5.90 -6.22
N LEU A 175 -2.17 5.33 -7.33
CA LEU A 175 -1.69 4.04 -7.80
C LEU A 175 -1.23 4.18 -9.24
N LEU A 176 -0.01 3.75 -9.53
CA LEU A 176 0.47 3.59 -10.89
C LEU A 176 0.30 2.14 -11.32
N ILE A 177 -0.46 1.95 -12.39
CA ILE A 177 -0.64 0.66 -13.05
C ILE A 177 0.32 0.61 -14.23
N LEU A 178 1.31 -0.28 -14.15
CA LEU A 178 2.23 -0.58 -15.23
C LEU A 178 1.69 -1.74 -16.07
N GLN A 179 1.54 -1.51 -17.37
CA GLN A 179 1.06 -2.50 -18.35
C GLN A 179 1.66 -2.20 -19.73
N GLN A 180 1.69 -3.20 -20.61
CA GLN A 180 2.35 -3.09 -21.92
C GLN A 180 1.42 -2.61 -23.03
N GLY A 181 0.16 -3.08 -23.03
CA GLY A 181 -0.80 -2.79 -24.09
C GLY A 181 -1.40 -1.38 -23.99
N ALA A 182 -1.96 -0.91 -25.11
CA ALA A 182 -2.69 0.36 -25.11
C ALA A 182 -3.87 0.33 -24.11
N PRO A 183 -4.14 1.42 -23.39
CA PRO A 183 -3.61 2.78 -23.55
C PRO A 183 -2.25 3.04 -22.86
N GLY A 184 -1.55 2.01 -22.40
CA GLY A 184 -0.30 2.12 -21.68
C GLY A 184 -0.49 2.23 -20.16
N CYS A 185 0.51 2.71 -19.48
CA CYS A 185 0.50 2.85 -18.01
C CYS A 185 -0.42 3.99 -17.58
N ILE A 186 -1.09 3.80 -16.44
CA ILE A 186 -2.15 4.69 -15.96
C ILE A 186 -1.89 5.04 -14.50
N ASP A 187 -2.01 6.31 -14.17
CA ASP A 187 -2.02 6.82 -12.80
C ASP A 187 -3.48 7.06 -12.37
N ILE A 188 -3.88 6.52 -11.22
CA ILE A 188 -5.23 6.61 -10.69
C ILE A 188 -5.24 7.15 -9.26
N ASP A 189 -6.29 7.87 -8.89
CA ASP A 189 -6.53 8.28 -7.52
C ASP A 189 -6.81 7.06 -6.63
N GLY A 190 -6.05 6.90 -5.56
CA GLY A 190 -6.13 5.73 -4.68
C GLY A 190 -7.38 5.67 -3.80
N ASN A 191 -8.15 6.76 -3.68
CA ASN A 191 -9.37 6.80 -2.90
C ASN A 191 -10.62 6.53 -3.73
N THR A 192 -10.63 7.02 -4.96
CA THR A 192 -11.78 6.95 -5.87
C THR A 192 -11.60 5.93 -6.98
N LEU A 193 -10.36 5.55 -7.29
CA LEU A 193 -9.91 4.73 -8.42
C LEU A 193 -10.22 5.37 -9.79
N LEU A 194 -10.56 6.65 -9.81
CA LEU A 194 -10.67 7.41 -11.03
C LEU A 194 -9.29 7.60 -11.65
N ARG A 195 -9.23 7.52 -12.98
CA ARG A 195 -8.02 7.83 -13.72
C ARG A 195 -7.67 9.30 -13.57
N ASP A 196 -6.47 9.55 -13.09
CA ASP A 196 -5.89 10.89 -13.04
C ASP A 196 -5.27 11.25 -14.39
N ILE A 197 -4.34 10.41 -14.87
CA ILE A 197 -3.55 10.70 -16.07
C ILE A 197 -2.96 9.43 -16.70
N TYR A 198 -2.79 9.40 -18.00
CA TYR A 198 -1.94 8.40 -18.64
C TYR A 198 -0.46 8.75 -18.47
N LEU A 199 0.39 7.75 -18.27
CA LEU A 199 1.83 7.97 -18.12
C LEU A 199 2.44 8.72 -19.30
N SER A 200 1.89 8.54 -20.52
CA SER A 200 2.28 9.28 -21.70
C SER A 200 2.16 10.80 -21.58
N GLU A 201 1.22 11.26 -20.78
CA GLU A 201 0.95 12.68 -20.56
C GLU A 201 1.85 13.27 -19.46
N THR A 202 2.60 12.44 -18.74
CA THR A 202 3.47 12.86 -17.64
C THR A 202 4.87 13.22 -18.07
N PHE A 203 5.20 13.06 -19.35
CA PHE A 203 6.42 13.58 -19.95
C PHE A 203 6.14 14.92 -20.67
N MET A 204 7.07 15.85 -20.56
CA MET A 204 6.91 17.17 -21.17
C MET A 204 6.72 17.03 -22.70
N ASP A 205 5.71 17.72 -23.22
CA ASP A 205 5.34 17.68 -24.64
C ASP A 205 4.94 16.29 -25.16
N GLY A 206 4.63 15.34 -24.26
CA GLY A 206 4.30 13.98 -24.63
C GLY A 206 5.43 13.19 -25.27
N VAL A 207 6.66 13.65 -25.11
CA VAL A 207 7.85 13.01 -25.67
C VAL A 207 8.39 11.97 -24.70
N PHE A 208 8.32 10.71 -25.10
CA PHE A 208 8.94 9.63 -24.37
C PHE A 208 10.45 9.51 -24.62
N PRO A 209 11.23 9.01 -23.66
CA PRO A 209 12.56 8.51 -23.91
C PRO A 209 12.55 7.44 -25.01
N GLU A 210 13.68 7.30 -25.71
CA GLU A 210 13.82 6.25 -26.72
C GLU A 210 13.64 4.86 -26.09
N GLN A 211 12.85 3.99 -26.74
CA GLN A 211 12.54 2.62 -26.28
C GLN A 211 11.95 2.60 -24.85
N PHE A 212 11.01 3.50 -24.56
CA PHE A 212 10.38 3.58 -23.26
C PHE A 212 9.38 2.44 -23.04
N GLU A 213 9.77 1.47 -22.22
CA GLU A 213 8.97 0.35 -21.75
C GLU A 213 9.11 0.23 -20.21
N PRO A 214 8.31 0.94 -19.42
CA PRO A 214 8.43 0.95 -17.97
C PRO A 214 8.05 -0.40 -17.37
N VAL A 215 8.89 -0.90 -16.46
CA VAL A 215 8.71 -2.22 -15.81
C VAL A 215 8.60 -2.14 -14.30
N ASN A 216 9.05 -1.06 -13.69
CA ASN A 216 8.99 -0.85 -12.25
C ASN A 216 8.93 0.64 -11.92
N ALA A 217 8.50 0.97 -10.73
CA ALA A 217 8.52 2.33 -10.22
C ALA A 217 8.66 2.32 -8.71
N THR A 218 9.24 3.37 -8.18
CA THR A 218 9.28 3.63 -6.75
C THR A 218 9.01 5.10 -6.48
N TRP A 219 8.48 5.40 -5.32
CA TRP A 219 7.96 6.69 -4.95
C TRP A 219 8.59 7.14 -3.64
N MET A 220 9.22 8.29 -3.68
CA MET A 220 9.77 8.94 -2.50
C MET A 220 8.95 10.17 -2.14
N HIS A 221 9.25 10.79 -1.03
CA HIS A 221 8.50 11.96 -0.59
C HIS A 221 8.53 13.10 -1.62
N TRP A 222 9.67 13.31 -2.28
CA TRP A 222 9.90 14.43 -3.18
C TRP A 222 10.14 14.03 -4.65
N LEU A 223 10.38 12.75 -4.91
CA LEU A 223 10.79 12.27 -6.22
C LEU A 223 10.12 10.94 -6.54
N ASP A 224 9.69 10.78 -7.77
CA ASP A 224 9.29 9.50 -8.34
C ASP A 224 10.38 9.00 -9.27
N VAL A 225 10.58 7.70 -9.30
CA VAL A 225 11.55 7.02 -10.16
C VAL A 225 10.86 5.90 -10.91
N ILE A 226 11.02 5.88 -12.24
CA ILE A 226 10.56 4.80 -13.11
C ILE A 226 11.78 4.06 -13.66
N GLU A 227 11.72 2.74 -13.57
CA GLU A 227 12.67 1.84 -14.22
C GLU A 227 12.14 1.45 -15.60
N ASN A 228 12.97 1.68 -16.61
CA ASN A 228 12.74 1.18 -17.95
C ASN A 228 13.29 -0.24 -18.10
N LYS A 229 12.75 -1.01 -19.03
CA LYS A 229 13.15 -2.40 -19.30
C LYS A 229 14.64 -2.58 -19.62
N ASP A 230 15.27 -1.56 -20.20
CA ASP A 230 16.71 -1.55 -20.51
C ASP A 230 17.58 -1.15 -19.30
N GLY A 231 16.97 -0.93 -18.15
CA GLY A 231 17.64 -0.57 -16.89
C GLY A 231 17.91 0.91 -16.71
N ARG A 232 17.51 1.79 -17.64
CA ARG A 232 17.53 3.24 -17.42
C ARG A 232 16.50 3.63 -16.41
N LEU A 233 16.81 4.67 -15.62
CA LEU A 233 15.91 5.25 -14.63
C LEU A 233 15.55 6.67 -15.04
N TYR A 234 14.27 7.01 -14.90
CA TYR A 234 13.77 8.35 -15.16
C TYR A 234 13.06 8.88 -13.93
N THR A 235 13.16 10.19 -13.70
CA THR A 235 12.68 10.81 -12.47
C THR A 235 11.72 11.96 -12.75
N ARG A 236 10.79 12.20 -11.80
CA ARG A 236 9.99 13.43 -11.73
C ARG A 236 9.96 13.98 -10.31
N LEU A 237 9.90 15.28 -10.21
CA LEU A 237 9.80 16.00 -8.95
C LEU A 237 8.33 16.12 -8.52
N LYS A 238 8.03 15.79 -7.26
CA LYS A 238 6.71 15.96 -6.65
C LYS A 238 6.46 17.33 -6.02
N TYR A 239 7.38 18.24 -6.15
CA TYR A 239 7.27 19.58 -5.57
C TYR A 239 6.44 20.56 -6.41
N SER A 240 6.06 20.17 -7.60
CA SER A 240 5.36 20.99 -8.58
C SER A 240 3.88 20.61 -8.67
N ASP A 241 3.00 21.60 -8.72
CA ASP A 241 1.57 21.42 -8.98
C ASP A 241 1.25 21.33 -10.48
N ALA A 242 2.26 21.12 -11.33
CA ALA A 242 2.12 21.16 -12.80
C ALA A 242 1.20 20.06 -13.34
N LEU A 243 1.26 18.85 -12.75
CA LEU A 243 0.42 17.73 -13.13
C LEU A 243 -0.05 16.99 -11.87
N PHE A 244 -1.33 17.01 -11.57
CA PHE A 244 -1.92 16.23 -10.46
C PHE A 244 -1.01 16.16 -9.21
N ASN A 245 -0.52 17.32 -8.78
CA ASN A 245 0.41 17.48 -7.65
C ASN A 245 1.83 16.90 -7.88
N SER A 246 2.21 16.66 -9.12
CA SER A 246 3.56 16.23 -9.51
C SER A 246 4.09 17.05 -10.69
N GLY A 247 5.41 17.04 -10.89
CA GLY A 247 6.04 17.59 -12.08
C GLY A 247 5.99 16.62 -13.26
N TYR A 248 6.62 17.03 -14.36
CA TYR A 248 6.86 16.16 -15.49
C TYR A 248 8.08 15.27 -15.25
N PHE A 249 8.06 14.04 -15.81
CA PHE A 249 9.25 13.21 -15.90
C PHE A 249 10.27 13.86 -16.84
N ILE A 250 11.54 13.73 -16.46
CA ILE A 250 12.68 14.16 -17.26
C ILE A 250 13.04 13.03 -18.23
N THR A 251 13.32 13.38 -19.47
CA THR A 251 13.68 12.41 -20.53
C THR A 251 15.12 11.93 -20.47
N GLU A 252 15.99 12.66 -19.77
CA GLU A 252 17.36 12.25 -19.50
C GLU A 252 17.40 11.21 -18.40
N PRO A 253 18.15 10.10 -18.58
CA PRO A 253 18.27 9.06 -17.56
C PRO A 253 19.12 9.53 -16.37
N VAL A 254 18.92 8.88 -15.24
CA VAL A 254 19.69 9.13 -14.01
C VAL A 254 21.16 8.74 -14.21
N LEU A 255 22.05 9.62 -13.76
CA LEU A 255 23.51 9.42 -13.82
C LEU A 255 24.12 9.25 -12.43
N VAL A 256 25.19 8.45 -12.36
CA VAL A 256 26.16 8.43 -11.25
C VAL A 256 27.47 9.01 -11.82
N GLY A 257 27.81 10.23 -11.41
CA GLY A 257 28.87 10.98 -12.10
C GLY A 257 28.49 11.29 -13.54
N GLU A 258 29.26 10.79 -14.50
CA GLU A 258 29.00 10.93 -15.93
C GLU A 258 28.40 9.66 -16.58
N GLU A 259 28.19 8.61 -15.79
CA GLU A 259 27.74 7.30 -16.28
C GLU A 259 26.23 7.10 -16.02
N GLU A 260 25.51 6.61 -17.01
CA GLU A 260 24.10 6.22 -16.83
C GLU A 260 23.99 5.05 -15.82
N VAL A 261 23.10 5.17 -14.88
CA VAL A 261 22.68 4.02 -14.07
C VAL A 261 21.93 3.04 -14.97
N ARG A 262 22.32 1.79 -14.93
CA ARG A 262 21.71 0.69 -15.67
C ARG A 262 21.41 -0.46 -14.75
N GLY A 263 20.18 -0.57 -14.29
CA GLY A 263 19.88 -1.63 -13.35
C GLY A 263 18.44 -1.66 -12.89
N HIS A 264 18.24 -2.29 -11.76
CA HIS A 264 16.91 -2.55 -11.21
C HIS A 264 16.69 -1.79 -9.93
N LEU A 265 15.52 -1.16 -9.81
CA LEU A 265 15.00 -0.64 -8.55
C LEU A 265 14.77 -1.82 -7.60
N LEU A 266 15.31 -1.72 -6.41
CA LEU A 266 15.20 -2.74 -5.40
C LEU A 266 14.03 -2.45 -4.46
N ASP A 267 13.34 -3.51 -4.02
CA ASP A 267 12.14 -3.38 -3.21
C ASP A 267 12.43 -2.77 -1.83
N CYS A 268 11.72 -1.68 -1.53
CA CYS A 268 11.74 -1.03 -0.24
C CYS A 268 10.30 -0.69 0.17
N ASP A 269 9.90 -1.06 1.38
CA ASP A 269 8.53 -0.86 1.85
C ASP A 269 8.19 0.59 2.11
N TRP A 270 9.19 1.39 2.50
CA TRP A 270 8.98 2.76 2.86
C TRP A 270 10.13 3.66 2.41
N GLN A 271 9.75 4.74 1.76
CA GLN A 271 10.66 5.64 1.06
C GLN A 271 10.93 6.95 1.82
N ALA A 272 10.55 7.03 3.09
CA ALA A 272 10.72 8.24 3.89
C ALA A 272 12.17 8.58 4.23
N VAL A 273 13.08 7.63 4.04
CA VAL A 273 14.54 7.88 4.19
C VAL A 273 15.10 8.85 3.14
N GLY A 274 14.31 9.19 2.11
CA GLY A 274 14.66 10.18 1.09
C GLY A 274 15.64 9.68 0.03
N TYR A 275 15.79 8.38 -0.13
CA TYR A 275 16.50 7.74 -1.23
C TYR A 275 15.90 6.37 -1.52
N THR A 276 16.10 5.88 -2.73
CA THR A 276 15.79 4.49 -3.11
C THR A 276 17.06 3.77 -3.56
N VAL A 277 17.05 2.44 -3.47
CA VAL A 277 18.21 1.61 -3.79
C VAL A 277 18.07 1.01 -5.17
N VAL A 278 19.17 0.98 -5.88
CA VAL A 278 19.30 0.44 -7.24
C VAL A 278 20.44 -0.57 -7.28
N HIS A 279 20.21 -1.69 -7.93
CA HIS A 279 21.27 -2.61 -8.34
C HIS A 279 21.79 -2.16 -9.71
N ASP A 280 22.90 -1.40 -9.72
CA ASP A 280 23.53 -0.91 -10.95
C ASP A 280 24.38 -2.00 -11.59
N ARG A 281 23.92 -2.50 -12.72
CA ARG A 281 24.59 -3.58 -13.47
C ARG A 281 25.45 -3.08 -14.63
N GLY A 282 25.37 -1.78 -14.93
CA GLY A 282 26.07 -1.22 -16.07
C GLY A 282 25.53 -1.70 -17.42
N THR A 283 26.37 -1.60 -18.41
CA THR A 283 26.09 -2.05 -19.79
C THR A 283 27.01 -3.21 -20.16
N ALA A 284 26.73 -3.90 -21.27
CA ALA A 284 27.62 -4.93 -21.80
C ALA A 284 29.05 -4.40 -22.10
N ALA A 285 29.16 -3.13 -22.50
CA ALA A 285 30.44 -2.47 -22.76
C ALA A 285 31.16 -2.01 -21.50
N ASN A 286 30.41 -1.71 -20.42
CA ASN A 286 30.94 -1.29 -19.12
C ASN A 286 30.12 -1.99 -18.03
N PRO A 287 30.36 -3.30 -17.78
CA PRO A 287 29.62 -4.05 -16.78
C PRO A 287 29.97 -3.57 -15.37
N ARG A 288 28.96 -3.48 -14.53
CA ARG A 288 29.05 -3.14 -13.11
C ARG A 288 28.25 -4.15 -12.30
N ASN A 289 28.53 -4.26 -11.04
CA ASN A 289 27.75 -5.06 -10.10
C ASN A 289 27.82 -4.41 -8.72
N ARG A 290 27.00 -3.40 -8.50
CA ARG A 290 27.08 -2.56 -7.31
C ARG A 290 25.72 -2.03 -6.88
N LEU A 291 25.59 -1.65 -5.62
CA LEU A 291 24.45 -0.92 -5.14
C LEU A 291 24.70 0.59 -5.26
N ALA A 292 23.67 1.30 -5.66
CA ALA A 292 23.62 2.75 -5.72
C ALA A 292 22.32 3.26 -5.11
N ALA A 293 22.32 4.52 -4.71
CA ALA A 293 21.14 5.20 -4.21
C ALA A 293 20.76 6.34 -5.14
N VAL A 294 19.44 6.49 -5.37
CA VAL A 294 18.87 7.67 -6.01
C VAL A 294 18.19 8.49 -4.93
N PHE A 295 18.61 9.72 -4.74
CA PHE A 295 18.11 10.62 -3.69
C PHE A 295 16.96 11.46 -4.20
N ASP A 296 16.00 11.75 -3.32
CA ASP A 296 14.87 12.61 -3.63
C ASP A 296 15.27 14.09 -3.81
N PHE A 297 16.36 14.53 -3.15
CA PHE A 297 17.07 15.80 -3.43
C PHE A 297 18.47 15.73 -2.82
N ARG A 298 19.38 16.48 -3.39
CA ARG A 298 20.77 16.50 -2.95
C ARG A 298 21.00 17.35 -1.71
N ASP A 299 20.27 18.47 -1.60
CA ASP A 299 20.46 19.49 -0.58
C ASP A 299 19.09 20.07 -0.23
N PHE A 300 18.83 20.35 1.05
CA PHE A 300 17.58 20.93 1.52
C PHE A 300 17.26 22.31 0.88
N TRP A 301 18.29 23.07 0.56
CA TRP A 301 18.20 24.36 -0.15
C TRP A 301 18.58 24.23 -1.62
N GLY A 302 18.90 23.05 -2.05
CA GLY A 302 19.63 22.84 -3.26
C GLY A 302 18.79 22.60 -4.47
N VAL A 303 19.46 22.57 -5.52
CA VAL A 303 19.11 22.88 -6.88
C VAL A 303 18.92 21.63 -7.73
N ASN A 304 19.13 20.42 -7.19
CA ASN A 304 19.08 19.20 -8.01
C ASN A 304 17.84 18.36 -7.74
N TYR A 305 16.73 18.85 -8.24
CA TYR A 305 15.43 18.19 -8.12
C TYR A 305 15.18 17.08 -9.15
N ALA A 306 16.15 16.81 -10.02
CA ALA A 306 16.03 15.78 -11.04
C ALA A 306 16.36 14.36 -10.55
N GLY A 307 16.73 14.24 -9.28
CA GLY A 307 17.32 13.02 -8.73
C GLY A 307 18.85 13.04 -8.83
N TYR A 308 19.48 12.78 -7.72
CA TYR A 308 20.93 12.64 -7.60
C TYR A 308 21.22 11.20 -7.22
N ALA A 309 22.12 10.55 -7.94
CA ALA A 309 22.52 9.18 -7.64
C ALA A 309 23.98 9.11 -7.21
N ALA A 310 24.24 8.22 -6.25
CA ALA A 310 25.60 7.91 -5.78
C ALA A 310 25.74 6.41 -5.52
N VAL A 311 26.94 5.90 -5.76
CA VAL A 311 27.31 4.55 -5.34
C VAL A 311 27.28 4.47 -3.83
N PHE A 312 26.93 3.32 -3.28
CA PHE A 312 27.00 3.09 -1.83
C PHE A 312 28.42 3.37 -1.31
N PRO A 313 28.57 3.95 -0.10
CA PRO A 313 29.87 4.30 0.42
C PRO A 313 30.68 3.06 0.80
N GLU A 314 32.01 3.24 0.93
CA GLU A 314 32.85 2.31 1.67
C GLU A 314 32.46 2.27 3.15
N ALA A 315 32.68 1.14 3.80
CA ALA A 315 32.52 1.05 5.24
C ALA A 315 33.67 1.77 5.96
N ASP A 316 33.36 2.77 6.79
CA ASP A 316 34.35 3.62 7.49
C ASP A 316 35.40 2.84 8.26
N LYS A 317 35.04 1.69 8.83
CA LYS A 317 35.95 0.80 9.60
C LYS A 317 36.37 -0.43 8.81
N GLY A 318 36.15 -0.43 7.48
CA GLY A 318 36.31 -1.58 6.62
C GLY A 318 35.13 -2.56 6.72
N TRP A 319 35.08 -3.44 5.75
CA TRP A 319 34.01 -4.47 5.68
C TRP A 319 34.33 -5.60 6.67
N PRO A 320 33.36 -6.15 7.39
CA PRO A 320 33.58 -7.34 8.22
C PRO A 320 34.05 -8.54 7.40
N ASP A 321 34.72 -9.46 8.06
CA ASP A 321 35.21 -10.68 7.42
C ASP A 321 34.09 -11.46 6.77
N GLY A 322 34.22 -11.77 5.47
CA GLY A 322 33.23 -12.46 4.67
C GLY A 322 32.08 -11.61 4.16
N PHE A 323 32.00 -10.34 4.56
CA PHE A 323 30.98 -9.42 4.04
C PHE A 323 31.37 -8.94 2.63
N VAL A 324 30.44 -9.10 1.69
CA VAL A 324 30.64 -8.64 0.30
C VAL A 324 30.41 -7.14 0.24
N PRO A 325 31.39 -6.34 -0.23
CA PRO A 325 31.25 -4.90 -0.35
C PRO A 325 30.04 -4.49 -1.18
N LEU A 326 29.24 -3.54 -0.69
CA LEU A 326 27.98 -3.15 -1.35
C LEU A 326 28.20 -2.23 -2.56
N ASN A 327 29.31 -1.53 -2.58
CA ASN A 327 29.74 -0.67 -3.69
C ASN A 327 30.44 -1.45 -4.83
N ASP A 328 30.77 -2.72 -4.60
CA ASP A 328 31.28 -3.65 -5.61
C ASP A 328 31.01 -5.09 -5.16
N LEU A 329 29.94 -5.70 -5.69
CA LEU A 329 29.56 -7.08 -5.38
C LEU A 329 30.47 -8.11 -6.08
N GLY A 330 31.40 -7.66 -6.93
CA GLY A 330 32.30 -8.53 -7.68
C GLY A 330 31.54 -9.56 -8.52
N ASP A 331 31.91 -10.83 -8.40
CA ASP A 331 31.32 -11.95 -9.12
C ASP A 331 30.13 -12.60 -8.37
N HIS A 332 29.63 -11.96 -7.30
CA HIS A 332 28.45 -12.45 -6.59
C HIS A 332 27.16 -12.07 -7.35
N GLU A 333 26.20 -12.95 -7.33
CA GLU A 333 24.87 -12.69 -7.91
C GLU A 333 23.92 -12.22 -6.83
N LEU A 334 23.25 -11.06 -7.03
CA LEU A 334 22.20 -10.60 -6.16
C LEU A 334 20.91 -11.36 -6.48
N ILE A 335 20.48 -12.22 -5.54
CA ILE A 335 19.28 -13.06 -5.69
C ILE A 335 18.03 -12.35 -5.15
N TYR A 336 18.16 -11.66 -4.02
CA TYR A 336 17.05 -11.01 -3.35
C TYR A 336 17.52 -9.78 -2.58
N PHE A 337 16.67 -8.78 -2.53
CA PHE A 337 16.88 -7.58 -1.75
C PHE A 337 15.55 -7.06 -1.24
N ARG A 338 15.52 -6.63 0.01
CA ARG A 338 14.40 -5.91 0.58
C ARG A 338 14.88 -4.88 1.59
N GLY A 339 14.29 -3.71 1.52
CA GLY A 339 14.51 -2.62 2.45
C GLY A 339 13.23 -2.22 3.17
N TRP A 340 13.36 -1.76 4.38
CA TRP A 340 12.32 -1.09 5.15
C TRP A 340 12.97 -0.02 6.02
N GLY A 341 12.23 0.95 6.49
CA GLY A 341 12.87 2.00 7.25
C GLY A 341 11.91 2.97 7.92
N ASP A 342 12.50 3.91 8.59
CA ASP A 342 11.83 5.06 9.18
C ASP A 342 12.67 6.32 8.94
N TRP A 343 12.28 7.44 9.52
CA TRP A 343 13.02 8.70 9.39
C TRP A 343 14.46 8.63 9.92
N SER A 344 14.82 7.60 10.70
CA SER A 344 16.15 7.42 11.27
C SER A 344 17.11 6.66 10.36
N GLY A 345 16.59 5.89 9.38
CA GLY A 345 17.41 5.14 8.44
C GLY A 345 16.68 3.99 7.76
N GLY A 346 17.34 3.38 6.80
CA GLY A 346 16.90 2.18 6.10
C GLY A 346 17.58 0.93 6.65
N TYR A 347 16.79 -0.10 6.86
CA TYR A 347 17.22 -1.45 7.23
C TYR A 347 17.12 -2.33 6.01
N TYR A 348 18.13 -3.14 5.75
CA TYR A 348 18.21 -3.92 4.52
C TYR A 348 18.56 -5.36 4.78
N TYR A 349 17.97 -6.23 3.98
CA TYR A 349 18.26 -7.65 3.90
C TYR A 349 18.51 -8.04 2.46
N MET A 350 19.56 -8.79 2.20
CA MET A 350 19.88 -9.27 0.87
C MET A 350 20.38 -10.71 0.88
N ILE A 351 20.17 -11.41 -0.24
CA ILE A 351 20.71 -12.73 -0.51
C ILE A 351 21.64 -12.63 -1.70
N LEU A 352 22.86 -13.09 -1.50
CA LEU A 352 23.87 -13.18 -2.54
C LEU A 352 24.23 -14.65 -2.80
N LYS A 353 24.40 -15.02 -4.07
CA LYS A 353 25.01 -16.27 -4.45
C LYS A 353 26.49 -16.04 -4.74
N THR A 354 27.35 -16.81 -4.07
CA THR A 354 28.79 -16.74 -4.30
C THR A 354 29.18 -17.43 -5.60
N PRO A 355 30.35 -17.13 -6.20
CA PRO A 355 30.89 -17.87 -7.34
C PRO A 355 31.03 -19.36 -7.09
N GLY A 356 31.19 -19.77 -5.84
CA GLY A 356 31.27 -21.18 -5.41
C GLY A 356 29.91 -21.85 -5.20
N GLY A 357 28.77 -21.15 -5.48
CA GLY A 357 27.43 -21.69 -5.37
C GLY A 357 26.82 -21.73 -3.97
N LYS A 358 27.46 -21.10 -2.98
CA LYS A 358 26.89 -20.89 -1.65
C LYS A 358 26.01 -19.64 -1.64
N TYR A 359 25.11 -19.56 -0.66
CA TYR A 359 24.24 -18.38 -0.47
C TYR A 359 24.60 -17.69 0.84
N LEU A 360 24.77 -16.37 0.73
CA LEU A 360 25.01 -15.49 1.87
C LEU A 360 23.79 -14.60 2.10
N GLN A 361 23.36 -14.47 3.33
CA GLN A 361 22.53 -13.33 3.71
C GLN A 361 23.42 -12.22 4.24
N GLN A 362 23.14 -11.01 3.85
CA GLN A 362 23.73 -9.81 4.43
C GLN A 362 22.62 -8.89 4.94
N THR A 363 22.83 -8.31 6.11
CA THR A 363 21.96 -7.29 6.67
C THR A 363 22.78 -6.07 7.03
N PHE A 364 22.18 -4.90 6.89
CA PHE A 364 22.82 -3.65 7.22
C PHE A 364 21.80 -2.54 7.44
N THR A 365 22.20 -1.50 8.17
CA THR A 365 21.44 -0.27 8.34
C THR A 365 22.20 0.87 7.68
N LEU A 366 21.52 1.61 6.82
CA LEU A 366 22.07 2.75 6.11
C LEU A 366 21.33 4.00 6.54
N LYS A 367 22.08 5.00 6.97
CA LYS A 367 21.59 6.30 7.39
C LYS A 367 21.97 7.37 6.39
N ARG A 368 21.23 8.45 6.39
CA ARG A 368 21.47 9.61 5.54
C ARG A 368 21.78 10.84 6.36
N SER A 369 22.81 11.57 5.95
CA SER A 369 23.09 12.92 6.40
C SER A 369 23.17 13.83 5.19
N THR A 370 22.14 14.65 4.97
CA THR A 370 21.99 15.50 3.77
C THR A 370 22.05 14.69 2.47
N ALA A 371 23.18 14.68 1.77
CA ALA A 371 23.42 13.94 0.54
C ALA A 371 24.38 12.77 0.70
N GLU A 372 24.79 12.47 1.93
CA GLU A 372 25.75 11.42 2.22
C GLU A 372 25.08 10.26 2.94
N LEU A 373 25.43 9.05 2.54
CA LEU A 373 25.03 7.82 3.21
C LEU A 373 26.18 7.31 4.07
N TYR A 374 25.83 6.70 5.20
CA TYR A 374 26.77 6.04 6.07
C TYR A 374 26.12 4.83 6.75
N TYR A 375 26.92 3.81 7.04
CA TYR A 375 26.41 2.63 7.75
C TYR A 375 26.34 2.89 9.25
N GLU A 376 25.24 2.43 9.86
CA GLU A 376 25.18 2.42 11.32
C GLU A 376 26.24 1.48 11.89
N GLU A 377 26.94 1.94 12.92
CA GLU A 377 28.01 1.17 13.55
C GLU A 377 27.49 -0.19 14.07
N GLY A 378 28.17 -1.27 13.72
CA GLY A 378 27.80 -2.63 14.12
C GLY A 378 26.60 -3.22 13.40
N SER A 379 26.06 -2.53 12.37
CA SER A 379 24.89 -3.04 11.63
C SER A 379 25.25 -4.01 10.50
N LEU A 380 26.51 -4.00 10.02
CA LEU A 380 26.94 -4.88 8.94
C LEU A 380 27.07 -6.32 9.45
N ALA A 381 26.26 -7.23 8.93
CA ALA A 381 26.29 -8.63 9.30
C ALA A 381 26.21 -9.53 8.06
N VAL A 382 26.94 -10.62 8.06
CA VAL A 382 26.93 -11.64 7.01
C VAL A 382 26.81 -13.03 7.62
N GLN A 383 26.08 -13.89 6.95
CA GLN A 383 25.89 -15.27 7.38
C GLN A 383 25.59 -16.16 6.18
N GLU A 384 26.12 -17.39 6.17
CA GLU A 384 25.75 -18.40 5.18
C GLU A 384 24.31 -18.89 5.44
N LEU A 385 23.48 -18.91 4.41
CA LEU A 385 22.13 -19.43 4.47
C LEU A 385 22.10 -20.95 4.57
N PRO A 386 21.04 -21.55 5.15
CA PRO A 386 20.90 -23.00 5.23
C PRO A 386 21.03 -23.67 3.86
N SER A 387 21.75 -24.77 3.81
CA SER A 387 21.90 -25.59 2.61
C SER A 387 20.59 -26.35 2.29
N GLY A 388 20.47 -26.82 1.03
CA GLY A 388 19.31 -27.60 0.59
C GLY A 388 18.23 -26.82 -0.16
N PHE A 389 18.42 -25.50 -0.30
CA PHE A 389 17.58 -24.64 -1.13
C PHE A 389 18.42 -24.04 -2.26
N VAL A 390 17.80 -23.94 -3.44
CA VAL A 390 18.28 -23.13 -4.56
C VAL A 390 17.46 -21.83 -4.48
N TYR A 391 18.04 -20.78 -3.90
CA TYR A 391 17.29 -19.58 -3.51
C TYR A 391 16.81 -18.77 -4.72
N GLU A 392 17.50 -18.85 -5.86
CA GLU A 392 17.04 -18.26 -7.12
C GLU A 392 15.79 -18.96 -7.71
N ASP A 393 15.50 -20.20 -7.34
CA ASP A 393 14.30 -20.93 -7.75
C ASP A 393 13.13 -20.72 -6.76
N CYS A 394 13.38 -20.03 -5.66
CA CYS A 394 12.38 -19.66 -4.68
C CYS A 394 11.90 -18.24 -4.92
N LEU A 395 10.70 -17.91 -4.43
CA LEU A 395 10.26 -16.54 -4.24
C LEU A 395 10.49 -16.15 -2.78
N PRO A 396 11.56 -15.40 -2.46
CA PRO A 396 11.84 -14.97 -1.11
C PRO A 396 10.97 -13.77 -0.70
N TYR A 397 10.67 -13.65 0.58
CA TYR A 397 10.03 -12.47 1.15
C TYR A 397 10.42 -12.30 2.62
N VAL A 398 11.01 -11.18 2.99
CA VAL A 398 11.36 -10.88 4.38
C VAL A 398 10.21 -10.18 5.09
N LEU A 399 9.77 -10.74 6.22
CA LEU A 399 8.89 -10.05 7.15
C LEU A 399 9.72 -9.12 8.03
N SER A 400 9.61 -7.82 7.80
CA SER A 400 10.43 -6.79 8.44
C SER A 400 10.25 -6.72 9.95
N THR A 401 9.07 -7.06 10.46
CA THR A 401 8.72 -6.96 11.89
C THR A 401 9.24 -8.11 12.75
N ASP A 402 9.45 -9.29 12.17
CA ASP A 402 9.64 -10.52 12.93
C ASP A 402 10.95 -11.27 12.62
N LYS A 403 11.82 -10.73 11.76
CA LYS A 403 13.09 -11.33 11.33
C LYS A 403 12.96 -12.73 10.70
N TYR A 404 11.87 -12.93 9.97
CA TYR A 404 11.64 -14.14 9.20
C TYR A 404 11.85 -13.91 7.71
N LEU A 405 12.57 -14.82 7.08
CA LEU A 405 12.61 -14.99 5.63
C LEU A 405 11.60 -16.07 5.25
N LEU A 406 10.62 -15.72 4.44
CA LEU A 406 9.69 -16.65 3.82
C LEU A 406 10.28 -17.09 2.48
N LEU A 407 10.15 -18.37 2.16
CA LEU A 407 10.65 -18.97 0.93
C LEU A 407 9.53 -19.77 0.27
N MET A 408 9.08 -19.30 -0.88
CA MET A 408 8.14 -20.08 -1.73
C MET A 408 8.93 -20.96 -2.68
N LYS A 409 8.71 -22.27 -2.58
CA LYS A 409 9.23 -23.27 -3.52
C LYS A 409 8.08 -24.07 -4.11
N GLY A 410 7.74 -23.78 -5.36
CA GLY A 410 6.53 -24.36 -5.96
C GLY A 410 5.28 -23.87 -5.21
N ASN A 411 4.50 -24.82 -4.68
CA ASN A 411 3.29 -24.54 -3.89
C ASN A 411 3.53 -24.46 -2.39
N ASP A 412 4.76 -24.70 -1.94
CA ASP A 412 5.08 -24.81 -0.53
C ASP A 412 5.79 -23.56 -0.02
N MET A 413 5.32 -23.02 1.07
CA MET A 413 5.95 -21.94 1.82
C MET A 413 6.73 -22.51 2.98
N TYR A 414 7.96 -22.04 3.10
CA TYR A 414 8.86 -22.31 4.21
C TYR A 414 9.20 -21.01 4.91
N TYR A 415 9.66 -21.10 6.15
CA TYR A 415 10.18 -19.94 6.87
C TYR A 415 11.52 -20.24 7.53
N TYR A 416 12.31 -19.20 7.67
CA TYR A 416 13.62 -19.21 8.30
C TYR A 416 13.76 -17.99 9.21
N ASN A 417 14.02 -18.25 10.49
CA ASN A 417 14.30 -17.17 11.44
C ASN A 417 15.80 -16.81 11.35
N TYR A 418 16.09 -15.69 10.68
CA TYR A 418 17.50 -15.27 10.51
C TYR A 418 18.12 -14.66 11.78
N ALA A 419 17.35 -14.43 12.86
CA ALA A 419 17.88 -14.11 14.19
C ALA A 419 18.26 -15.36 14.98
N SER A 420 17.81 -16.55 14.57
CA SER A 420 18.10 -17.84 15.20
C SER A 420 18.47 -18.88 14.13
N PRO A 421 19.60 -18.71 13.46
CA PRO A 421 19.95 -19.51 12.27
C PRO A 421 20.11 -21.01 12.54
N GLY A 422 20.39 -21.38 13.80
CA GLY A 422 20.51 -22.78 14.18
C GLY A 422 19.22 -23.59 14.06
N ASP A 423 18.06 -22.93 14.01
CA ASP A 423 16.75 -23.61 13.91
C ASP A 423 16.47 -24.12 12.49
N GLY A 424 17.26 -23.68 11.50
CA GLY A 424 17.11 -24.09 10.10
C GLY A 424 15.84 -23.56 9.44
N VAL A 425 15.44 -24.21 8.34
CA VAL A 425 14.24 -23.86 7.56
C VAL A 425 13.11 -24.85 7.89
N SER A 426 11.92 -24.32 8.14
CA SER A 426 10.72 -25.12 8.47
C SER A 426 9.61 -24.88 7.47
N PHE A 427 8.81 -25.93 7.21
CA PHE A 427 7.60 -25.84 6.42
C PHE A 427 6.53 -25.00 7.17
N TYR A 428 5.79 -24.19 6.42
CA TYR A 428 4.73 -23.37 6.98
C TYR A 428 3.35 -23.62 6.37
N TRP A 429 3.21 -23.56 5.04
CA TRP A 429 1.92 -23.61 4.39
C TRP A 429 2.02 -24.22 2.99
N HIS A 430 0.94 -24.89 2.54
CA HIS A 430 0.79 -25.38 1.18
C HIS A 430 -0.33 -24.63 0.47
N PHE A 431 -0.07 -24.14 -0.74
CA PHE A 431 -1.05 -23.46 -1.59
C PHE A 431 -1.54 -24.39 -2.71
N ASP A 432 -2.75 -24.12 -3.22
CA ASP A 432 -3.32 -24.88 -4.33
C ASP A 432 -2.62 -24.61 -5.67
N ALA A 433 -1.85 -23.53 -5.77
CA ALA A 433 -1.05 -23.17 -6.94
C ALA A 433 0.20 -22.38 -6.52
N PRO A 434 1.22 -22.27 -7.40
CA PRO A 434 2.41 -21.47 -7.10
C PRO A 434 2.07 -20.01 -6.86
N VAL A 435 2.69 -19.42 -5.84
CA VAL A 435 2.60 -17.98 -5.56
C VAL A 435 3.47 -17.22 -6.55
N LYS A 436 2.90 -16.18 -7.17
CA LYS A 436 3.57 -15.30 -8.12
C LYS A 436 4.06 -14.00 -7.49
N HIS A 437 3.34 -13.51 -6.48
CA HIS A 437 3.71 -12.30 -5.76
C HIS A 437 3.23 -12.37 -4.33
N MET A 438 4.01 -11.82 -3.41
CA MET A 438 3.66 -11.70 -1.99
C MET A 438 3.90 -10.26 -1.53
N THR A 439 3.03 -9.78 -0.66
CA THR A 439 3.25 -8.53 0.05
C THR A 439 2.62 -8.59 1.43
N ALA A 440 3.28 -8.01 2.44
CA ALA A 440 2.75 -7.95 3.79
C ALA A 440 1.97 -6.65 4.02
N SER A 441 0.99 -6.70 4.91
CA SER A 441 0.34 -5.50 5.41
C SER A 441 1.33 -4.73 6.30
N VAL A 442 1.42 -3.41 6.11
CA VAL A 442 2.36 -2.55 6.84
C VAL A 442 1.87 -2.10 8.21
N GLN A 443 0.65 -2.44 8.61
CA GLN A 443 0.05 -1.88 9.83
C GLN A 443 -0.51 -2.95 10.77
N GLY A 444 0.08 -3.00 11.98
CA GLY A 444 -0.50 -3.54 13.20
C GLY A 444 -0.60 -5.05 13.32
N HIS A 445 -1.29 -5.72 12.45
CA HIS A 445 -1.38 -7.18 12.43
C HIS A 445 -0.82 -7.69 11.11
N PRO A 446 0.30 -8.43 11.13
CA PRO A 446 0.95 -8.88 9.92
C PRO A 446 0.05 -9.88 9.18
N GLN A 447 -0.50 -9.43 8.08
CA GLN A 447 -1.12 -10.28 7.08
C GLN A 447 -0.21 -10.34 5.87
N LEU A 448 -0.17 -11.48 5.23
CA LEU A 448 0.53 -11.70 3.99
C LEU A 448 -0.48 -11.96 2.87
N GLY A 449 -0.53 -11.07 1.89
CA GLY A 449 -1.30 -11.28 0.67
C GLY A 449 -0.47 -12.02 -0.36
N CYS A 450 -1.00 -13.11 -0.91
CA CYS A 450 -0.36 -13.99 -1.88
C CYS A 450 -1.20 -14.08 -3.14
N ALA A 451 -0.68 -13.61 -4.27
CA ALA A 451 -1.29 -13.80 -5.58
C ALA A 451 -0.80 -15.09 -6.21
N LEU A 452 -1.72 -15.99 -6.58
CA LEU A 452 -1.42 -17.32 -7.08
C LEU A 452 -1.53 -17.39 -8.62
N ALA A 453 -0.81 -18.32 -9.21
CA ALA A 453 -0.78 -18.53 -10.66
C ALA A 453 -2.13 -18.93 -11.26
N ASN A 454 -3.04 -19.50 -10.46
CA ASN A 454 -4.40 -19.88 -10.87
C ASN A 454 -5.43 -18.75 -10.76
N GLY A 455 -5.00 -17.52 -10.42
CA GLY A 455 -5.88 -16.34 -10.26
C GLY A 455 -6.51 -16.20 -8.88
N GLN A 456 -6.19 -17.08 -7.93
CA GLN A 456 -6.61 -16.91 -6.53
C GLN A 456 -5.74 -15.87 -5.82
N PHE A 457 -6.33 -15.15 -4.88
CA PHE A 457 -5.64 -14.31 -3.93
C PHE A 457 -5.90 -14.82 -2.51
N VAL A 458 -4.84 -15.16 -1.79
CA VAL A 458 -4.89 -15.74 -0.45
C VAL A 458 -4.30 -14.75 0.55
N ILE A 459 -5.02 -14.50 1.63
CA ILE A 459 -4.54 -13.68 2.75
C ILE A 459 -4.23 -14.61 3.92
N LEU A 460 -2.96 -14.65 4.33
CA LEU A 460 -2.50 -15.43 5.47
C LEU A 460 -2.30 -14.53 6.68
N ASN A 461 -2.72 -15.00 7.84
CA ASN A 461 -2.33 -14.41 9.11
C ASN A 461 -1.01 -15.08 9.56
N VAL A 462 0.10 -14.35 9.45
CA VAL A 462 1.46 -14.88 9.72
C VAL A 462 1.86 -14.82 11.20
N LYS A 463 0.93 -14.51 12.09
CA LYS A 463 1.11 -14.52 13.55
C LYS A 463 1.69 -15.84 14.08
N LEU A 464 1.35 -16.94 13.43
CA LEU A 464 1.73 -18.30 13.85
C LEU A 464 3.23 -18.62 13.69
N MET A 465 4.01 -17.75 13.09
CA MET A 465 5.47 -17.92 12.96
C MET A 465 6.26 -17.51 14.21
N LYS A 466 5.60 -17.07 15.26
CA LYS A 466 6.24 -16.55 16.50
C LYS A 466 6.59 -17.63 17.55
N ASN A 467 6.79 -18.85 17.17
CA ASN A 467 7.24 -19.87 18.13
C ASN A 467 8.75 -20.00 18.18
#